data_eb0d25bd247cd200865c6c662f769ba2
#
_entry.id   eb0d25bd247cd200865c6c662f769ba2
#
_cell.length_a   1.000
_cell.length_b   1.000
_cell.length_c   1.000
_cell.angle_alpha   90.00
_cell.angle_beta   90.00
_cell.angle_gamma   90.00
#
_symmetry.space_group_name_H-M   'P 1'
#
loop_
_entity.id
_entity.type
_entity.pdbx_description
1 polymer ?
#
loop_
_entity_poly.entity_id
_entity_poly.type
_entity_poly.pdbx_seq_one_letter_code
_entity_poly.pdbx_strand_id
1 'polypeptide(L)'
;MKQAYVLGISGSPRRNGNTELLIREFMRGAEAGGHKTELIILSELKISPCTSCGSCQETGKCIIIDNMQLMHEKLLQADCIVFASPIYFGGVCAQLKSFIDRCQTLWSRKYILKQALIGPDRGKRPGYFISTAGTKDYNKVFEGAIYTV
;
A
#
# COMPACT_ATOMS: atom_id res chain seq x y z
N MET A 1 -3.22 -5.82 25.45
CA MET A 1 -3.00 -4.79 24.37
C MET A 1 -4.23 -4.75 23.48
N LYS A 2 -4.60 -3.57 22.95
CA LYS A 2 -5.72 -3.49 21.99
C LYS A 2 -5.36 -4.22 20.70
N GLN A 3 -6.25 -5.06 20.19
CA GLN A 3 -6.07 -5.72 18.89
C GLN A 3 -6.05 -4.68 17.78
N ALA A 4 -4.98 -4.64 16.97
CA ALA A 4 -4.87 -3.78 15.81
C ALA A 4 -5.21 -4.54 14.53
N TYR A 5 -5.69 -3.82 13.51
CA TYR A 5 -5.84 -4.33 12.16
C TYR A 5 -4.61 -3.99 11.31
N VAL A 6 -3.85 -5.01 10.92
CA VAL A 6 -2.64 -4.92 10.12
C VAL A 6 -2.96 -5.31 8.67
N LEU A 7 -2.81 -4.37 7.76
CA LEU A 7 -3.03 -4.57 6.32
C LEU A 7 -1.69 -4.71 5.60
N GLY A 8 -1.41 -5.90 5.09
CA GLY A 8 -0.27 -6.18 4.21
C GLY A 8 -0.66 -6.05 2.74
N ILE A 9 0.17 -5.39 1.95
CA ILE A 9 -0.06 -5.17 0.51
C ILE A 9 1.20 -5.58 -0.25
N SER A 10 1.13 -6.72 -0.94
CA SER A 10 2.21 -7.24 -1.79
C SER A 10 2.03 -6.74 -3.23
N GLY A 11 2.99 -5.96 -3.71
CA GLY A 11 3.07 -5.51 -5.09
C GLY A 11 3.76 -6.51 -6.03
N SER A 12 4.42 -7.55 -5.50
CA SER A 12 5.15 -8.49 -6.35
C SER A 12 4.25 -9.13 -7.42
N PRO A 13 4.63 -9.07 -8.71
CA PRO A 13 3.91 -9.81 -9.76
C PRO A 13 4.16 -11.31 -9.69
N ARG A 14 5.24 -11.73 -9.02
CA ARG A 14 5.62 -13.13 -8.89
C ARG A 14 5.05 -13.73 -7.60
N ARG A 15 4.21 -14.75 -7.75
CA ARG A 15 3.66 -15.52 -6.63
C ARG A 15 4.74 -16.38 -5.98
N ASN A 16 4.67 -16.47 -4.66
CA ASN A 16 5.62 -17.22 -3.83
C ASN A 16 7.09 -16.81 -4.01
N GLY A 17 7.35 -15.58 -4.48
CA GLY A 17 8.69 -15.01 -4.56
C GLY A 17 9.15 -14.45 -3.21
N ASN A 18 10.44 -14.08 -3.13
CA ASN A 18 11.08 -13.62 -1.89
C ASN A 18 10.31 -12.47 -1.19
N THR A 19 9.81 -11.50 -1.96
CA THR A 19 9.01 -10.38 -1.42
C THR A 19 7.73 -10.87 -0.74
N GLU A 20 7.01 -11.79 -1.38
CA GLU A 20 5.77 -12.35 -0.83
C GLU A 20 6.06 -13.20 0.42
N LEU A 21 7.12 -13.99 0.42
CA LEU A 21 7.51 -14.79 1.59
C LEU A 21 7.83 -13.90 2.78
N LEU A 22 8.56 -12.81 2.58
CA LEU A 22 8.90 -11.88 3.68
C LEU A 22 7.67 -11.19 4.27
N ILE A 23 6.75 -10.70 3.43
CA ILE A 23 5.54 -10.06 3.97
C ILE A 23 4.64 -11.08 4.67
N ARG A 24 4.56 -12.32 4.19
CA ARG A 24 3.82 -13.41 4.89
C ARG A 24 4.39 -13.68 6.27
N GLU A 25 5.71 -13.71 6.43
CA GLU A 25 6.35 -13.88 7.74
C GLU A 25 6.08 -12.68 8.66
N PHE A 26 6.09 -11.46 8.14
CA PHE A 26 5.68 -10.28 8.91
C PHE A 26 4.24 -10.42 9.40
N MET A 27 3.31 -10.80 8.51
CA MET A 27 1.89 -10.96 8.87
C MET A 27 1.69 -12.08 9.90
N ARG A 28 2.43 -13.20 9.75
CA ARG A 28 2.41 -14.30 10.73
C ARG A 28 2.88 -13.84 12.12
N GLY A 29 3.94 -13.01 12.17
CA GLY A 29 4.41 -12.41 13.44
C GLY A 29 3.36 -11.49 14.07
N ALA A 30 2.66 -10.69 13.28
CA ALA A 30 1.57 -9.84 13.76
C ALA A 30 0.39 -10.66 14.31
N GLU A 31 0.02 -11.77 13.66
CA GLU A 31 -1.01 -12.70 14.15
C GLU A 31 -0.61 -13.34 15.46
N ALA A 32 0.64 -13.82 15.57
CA ALA A 32 1.17 -14.38 16.81
C ALA A 32 1.19 -13.35 17.95
N GLY A 33 1.30 -12.05 17.63
CA GLY A 33 1.16 -10.93 18.55
C GLY A 33 -0.31 -10.60 18.93
N GLY A 34 -1.30 -11.36 18.45
CA GLY A 34 -2.72 -11.17 18.76
C GLY A 34 -3.41 -10.10 17.92
N HIS A 35 -2.82 -9.68 16.78
CA HIS A 35 -3.42 -8.70 15.88
C HIS A 35 -4.25 -9.36 14.78
N LYS A 36 -5.26 -8.64 14.27
CA LYS A 36 -5.99 -9.04 13.06
C LYS A 36 -5.15 -8.69 11.84
N THR A 37 -4.92 -9.65 10.94
CA THR A 37 -4.14 -9.43 9.72
C THR A 37 -4.95 -9.68 8.47
N GLU A 38 -4.62 -8.98 7.41
CA GLU A 38 -5.10 -9.24 6.06
C GLU A 38 -3.97 -8.97 5.07
N LEU A 39 -3.69 -9.93 4.19
CA LEU A 39 -2.69 -9.81 3.13
C LEU A 39 -3.37 -9.71 1.76
N ILE A 40 -3.13 -8.62 1.07
CA ILE A 40 -3.60 -8.35 -0.28
C ILE A 40 -2.45 -8.55 -1.27
N ILE A 41 -2.70 -9.32 -2.32
CA ILE A 41 -1.76 -9.55 -3.42
C ILE A 41 -2.25 -8.75 -4.63
N LEU A 42 -1.56 -7.67 -4.98
CA LEU A 42 -2.02 -6.75 -6.03
C LEU A 42 -2.11 -7.39 -7.41
N SER A 43 -1.28 -8.41 -7.71
CA SER A 43 -1.34 -9.13 -8.98
C SER A 43 -2.63 -9.96 -9.17
N GLU A 44 -3.41 -10.16 -8.11
CA GLU A 44 -4.72 -10.83 -8.17
C GLU A 44 -5.88 -9.84 -8.31
N LEU A 45 -5.60 -8.55 -8.26
CA LEU A 45 -6.60 -7.49 -8.35
C LEU A 45 -6.53 -6.77 -9.70
N LYS A 46 -7.69 -6.33 -10.16
CA LYS A 46 -7.77 -5.40 -11.29
C LYS A 46 -7.67 -3.98 -10.76
N ILE A 47 -6.51 -3.36 -10.94
CA ILE A 47 -6.25 -1.96 -10.59
C ILE A 47 -5.62 -1.28 -11.80
N SER A 48 -6.38 -0.40 -12.45
CA SER A 48 -5.91 0.39 -13.58
C SER A 48 -5.04 1.56 -13.10
N PRO A 49 -4.03 1.98 -13.84
CA PRO A 49 -3.22 3.16 -13.51
C PRO A 49 -4.07 4.43 -13.40
N CYS A 50 -3.59 5.42 -12.64
CA CYS A 50 -4.20 6.75 -12.60
C CYS A 50 -4.06 7.44 -13.96
N THR A 51 -5.14 7.99 -14.49
CA THR A 51 -5.15 8.75 -15.75
C THR A 51 -5.04 10.25 -15.55
N SER A 52 -4.83 10.72 -14.32
CA SER A 52 -4.72 12.15 -13.98
C SER A 52 -5.93 13.01 -14.44
N CYS A 53 -7.12 12.44 -14.45
CA CYS A 53 -8.33 13.11 -14.96
C CYS A 53 -8.89 14.25 -14.07
N GLY A 54 -8.37 14.42 -12.85
CA GLY A 54 -8.79 15.48 -11.93
C GLY A 54 -10.09 15.24 -11.14
N SER A 55 -10.95 14.30 -11.54
CA SER A 55 -12.28 14.09 -10.94
C SER A 55 -12.27 13.93 -9.41
N CYS A 56 -11.24 13.29 -8.83
CA CYS A 56 -11.13 13.12 -7.39
C CYS A 56 -10.86 14.44 -6.64
N GLN A 57 -10.37 15.48 -7.32
CA GLN A 57 -10.16 16.80 -6.72
C GLN A 57 -11.48 17.55 -6.53
N GLU A 58 -12.47 17.26 -7.37
CA GLU A 58 -13.80 17.88 -7.32
C GLU A 58 -14.77 17.06 -6.47
N THR A 59 -14.80 15.74 -6.68
CA THR A 59 -15.82 14.85 -6.13
C THR A 59 -15.36 14.03 -4.92
N GLY A 60 -14.06 13.92 -4.69
CA GLY A 60 -13.47 12.99 -3.71
C GLY A 60 -13.55 11.52 -4.12
N LYS A 61 -13.95 11.24 -5.38
CA LYS A 61 -14.10 9.86 -5.90
C LYS A 61 -13.33 9.67 -7.18
N CYS A 62 -12.78 8.47 -7.37
CA CYS A 62 -12.18 8.07 -8.63
C CYS A 62 -13.24 7.62 -9.62
N ILE A 63 -13.15 8.07 -10.89
CA ILE A 63 -14.06 7.65 -11.95
C ILE A 63 -13.81 6.24 -12.46
N ILE A 64 -12.58 5.71 -12.25
CA ILE A 64 -12.22 4.34 -12.65
C ILE A 64 -12.81 3.37 -11.63
N ILE A 65 -13.73 2.53 -12.07
CA ILE A 65 -14.40 1.53 -11.22
C ILE A 65 -13.64 0.21 -11.34
N ASP A 66 -12.91 -0.15 -10.30
CA ASP A 66 -12.14 -1.38 -10.20
C ASP A 66 -11.93 -1.77 -8.72
N ASN A 67 -11.00 -2.67 -8.40
CA ASN A 67 -10.77 -3.09 -7.01
C ASN A 67 -10.22 -1.97 -6.10
N MET A 68 -9.82 -0.82 -6.67
CA MET A 68 -9.23 0.27 -5.87
C MET A 68 -10.24 0.91 -4.90
N GLN A 69 -11.55 0.90 -5.19
CA GLN A 69 -12.56 1.41 -4.27
C GLN A 69 -12.52 0.66 -2.93
N LEU A 70 -12.51 -0.67 -2.99
CA LEU A 70 -12.38 -1.52 -1.80
C LEU A 70 -11.04 -1.28 -1.07
N MET A 71 -9.98 -1.06 -1.84
CA MET A 71 -8.65 -0.80 -1.25
C MET A 71 -8.58 0.53 -0.52
N HIS A 72 -9.26 1.58 -1.01
CA HIS A 72 -9.37 2.85 -0.28
C HIS A 72 -10.01 2.66 1.10
N GLU A 73 -11.09 1.87 1.18
CA GLU A 73 -11.76 1.59 2.45
C GLU A 73 -10.85 0.82 3.42
N LYS A 74 -10.16 -0.22 2.93
CA LYS A 74 -9.21 -1.00 3.74
C LYS A 74 -8.05 -0.14 4.26
N LEU A 75 -7.49 0.73 3.42
CA LEU A 75 -6.44 1.68 3.82
C LEU A 75 -6.91 2.61 4.95
N LEU A 76 -8.15 3.08 4.90
CA LEU A 76 -8.71 3.94 5.95
C LEU A 76 -8.99 3.18 7.24
N GLN A 77 -9.35 1.89 7.16
CA GLN A 77 -9.65 1.05 8.32
C GLN A 77 -8.41 0.52 9.03
N ALA A 78 -7.31 0.30 8.30
CA ALA A 78 -6.10 -0.29 8.86
C ALA A 78 -5.48 0.56 9.97
N ASP A 79 -5.01 -0.07 11.04
CA ASP A 79 -4.23 0.56 12.12
C ASP A 79 -2.73 0.56 11.79
N CYS A 80 -2.28 -0.40 10.99
CA CYS A 80 -0.91 -0.54 10.49
C CYS A 80 -0.94 -0.96 9.02
N ILE A 81 -0.07 -0.39 8.20
CA ILE A 81 0.04 -0.73 6.78
C ILE A 81 1.45 -1.22 6.48
N VAL A 82 1.54 -2.34 5.79
CA VAL A 82 2.82 -2.94 5.36
C VAL A 82 2.82 -3.08 3.85
N PHE A 83 3.69 -2.33 3.18
CA PHE A 83 3.92 -2.50 1.75
C PHE A 83 5.09 -3.46 1.51
N ALA A 84 4.97 -4.29 0.48
CA ALA A 84 6.08 -5.12 0.01
C ALA A 84 6.22 -5.03 -1.52
N SER A 85 7.44 -4.81 -1.99
CA SER A 85 7.75 -4.70 -3.43
C SER A 85 9.13 -5.24 -3.76
N PRO A 86 9.29 -6.00 -4.85
CA PRO A 86 10.60 -6.15 -5.45
C PRO A 86 11.06 -4.81 -6.02
N ILE A 87 12.38 -4.61 -6.12
CA ILE A 87 12.96 -3.45 -6.78
C ILE A 87 13.18 -3.76 -8.25
N TYR A 88 12.58 -2.94 -9.11
CA TYR A 88 12.81 -2.93 -10.55
C TYR A 88 13.31 -1.56 -10.97
N PHE A 89 14.51 -1.51 -11.58
CA PHE A 89 15.14 -0.25 -12.03
C PHE A 89 15.20 0.84 -10.94
N GLY A 90 15.53 0.45 -9.71
CA GLY A 90 15.65 1.37 -8.57
C GLY A 90 14.33 1.84 -7.94
N GLY A 91 13.18 1.37 -8.42
CA GLY A 91 11.85 1.75 -7.94
C GLY A 91 11.01 0.57 -7.50
N VAL A 92 9.82 0.86 -6.99
CA VAL A 92 8.81 -0.16 -6.72
C VAL A 92 8.28 -0.75 -8.03
N CYS A 93 7.77 -1.98 -7.99
CA CYS A 93 7.17 -2.61 -9.17
C CYS A 93 5.91 -1.87 -9.65
N ALA A 94 5.55 -2.06 -10.94
CA ALA A 94 4.44 -1.37 -11.58
C ALA A 94 3.10 -1.55 -10.85
N GLN A 95 2.81 -2.74 -10.33
CA GLN A 95 1.58 -3.03 -9.60
C GLN A 95 1.45 -2.15 -8.35
N LEU A 96 2.53 -2.04 -7.55
CA LEU A 96 2.52 -1.19 -6.36
C LEU A 96 2.49 0.29 -6.75
N LYS A 97 3.22 0.70 -7.80
CA LYS A 97 3.20 2.09 -8.27
C LYS A 97 1.79 2.50 -8.73
N SER A 98 1.12 1.67 -9.53
CA SER A 98 -0.27 1.92 -9.95
C SER A 98 -1.22 2.05 -8.76
N PHE A 99 -1.06 1.20 -7.76
CA PHE A 99 -1.83 1.29 -6.51
C PHE A 99 -1.58 2.61 -5.78
N ILE A 100 -0.31 3.01 -5.59
CA ILE A 100 0.07 4.26 -4.91
C ILE A 100 -0.48 5.46 -5.66
N ASP A 101 -0.33 5.51 -6.99
CA ASP A 101 -0.86 6.61 -7.81
C ASP A 101 -2.38 6.76 -7.70
N ARG A 102 -3.09 5.67 -7.52
CA ARG A 102 -4.54 5.67 -7.29
C ARG A 102 -4.94 6.13 -5.88
N CYS A 103 -4.02 6.19 -4.92
CA CYS A 103 -4.22 6.83 -3.62
C CYS A 103 -4.37 8.36 -3.73
N GLN A 104 -4.14 8.95 -4.92
CA GLN A 104 -4.45 10.36 -5.22
C GLN A 104 -5.87 10.75 -4.80
N THR A 105 -6.83 9.82 -4.84
CA THR A 105 -8.20 10.03 -4.34
C THR A 105 -8.22 10.38 -2.85
N LEU A 106 -7.47 9.65 -2.02
CA LEU A 106 -7.38 9.92 -0.58
C LEU A 106 -6.63 11.23 -0.30
N TRP A 107 -5.57 11.48 -1.06
CA TRP A 107 -4.83 12.74 -0.98
C TRP A 107 -5.74 13.93 -1.30
N SER A 108 -6.52 13.87 -2.40
CA SER A 108 -7.46 14.92 -2.80
C SER A 108 -8.52 15.16 -1.74
N ARG A 109 -9.12 14.11 -1.19
CA ARG A 109 -10.08 14.21 -0.09
C ARG A 109 -9.49 14.93 1.11
N LYS A 110 -8.27 14.59 1.51
CA LYS A 110 -7.61 15.18 2.69
C LYS A 110 -7.16 16.61 2.46
N TYR A 111 -6.42 16.88 1.37
CA TYR A 111 -5.69 18.13 1.20
C TYR A 111 -6.41 19.17 0.34
N ILE A 112 -7.26 18.75 -0.62
CA ILE A 112 -8.06 19.66 -1.45
C ILE A 112 -9.42 19.86 -0.82
N LEU A 113 -10.15 18.79 -0.57
CA LEU A 113 -11.53 18.85 -0.06
C LEU A 113 -11.61 18.98 1.47
N LYS A 114 -10.46 18.96 2.16
CA LYS A 114 -10.33 19.14 3.63
C LYS A 114 -11.19 18.17 4.45
N GLN A 115 -11.41 16.97 3.94
CA GLN A 115 -12.18 15.93 4.63
C GLN A 115 -11.33 15.24 5.71
N ALA A 116 -11.90 15.00 6.89
CA ALA A 116 -11.31 14.15 7.89
C ALA A 116 -11.43 12.68 7.44
N LEU A 117 -10.34 12.06 6.99
CA LEU A 117 -10.33 10.68 6.51
C LEU A 117 -10.27 9.65 7.63
N ILE A 118 -9.72 10.04 8.78
CA ILE A 118 -9.46 9.18 9.93
C ILE A 118 -9.94 9.93 11.16
N GLY A 119 -10.63 9.22 12.06
CA GLY A 119 -11.10 9.82 13.30
C GLY A 119 -9.95 10.38 14.17
N PRO A 120 -10.20 11.44 14.97
CA PRO A 120 -9.18 12.12 15.77
C PRO A 120 -8.50 11.18 16.77
N ASP A 121 -9.18 10.15 17.22
CA ASP A 121 -8.69 9.22 18.25
C ASP A 121 -7.74 8.13 17.72
N ARG A 122 -7.51 8.07 16.41
CA ARG A 122 -6.69 7.00 15.82
C ARG A 122 -5.18 7.26 15.84
N GLY A 123 -4.73 8.44 16.21
CA GLY A 123 -3.31 8.77 16.33
C GLY A 123 -2.47 8.53 15.05
N LYS A 124 -1.14 8.50 15.22
CA LYS A 124 -0.23 8.12 14.12
C LYS A 124 -0.25 6.61 13.92
N ARG A 125 -0.47 6.20 12.67
CA ARG A 125 -0.46 4.79 12.27
C ARG A 125 0.94 4.40 11.78
N PRO A 126 1.55 3.31 12.28
CA PRO A 126 2.82 2.83 11.76
C PRO A 126 2.67 2.33 10.33
N GLY A 127 3.70 2.59 9.52
CA GLY A 127 3.85 2.03 8.18
C GLY A 127 5.19 1.32 8.06
N TYR A 128 5.22 0.20 7.34
CA TYR A 128 6.42 -0.58 7.08
C TYR A 128 6.56 -0.82 5.59
N PHE A 129 7.81 -0.84 5.12
CA PHE A 129 8.13 -1.19 3.75
C PHE A 129 9.14 -2.34 3.73
N ILE A 130 8.77 -3.43 3.05
CA ILE A 130 9.60 -4.61 2.84
C ILE A 130 10.01 -4.63 1.37
N SER A 131 11.31 -4.75 1.10
CA SER A 131 11.79 -4.75 -0.26
C SER A 131 12.89 -5.77 -0.50
N THR A 132 12.93 -6.31 -1.72
CA THR A 132 13.95 -7.25 -2.18
C THR A 132 14.51 -6.79 -3.52
N ALA A 133 15.83 -6.97 -3.70
CA ALA A 133 16.51 -6.68 -4.94
C ALA A 133 17.44 -7.85 -5.33
N GLY A 134 17.62 -8.06 -6.61
CA GLY A 134 18.50 -9.10 -7.17
C GLY A 134 19.96 -8.66 -7.35
N THR A 135 20.35 -7.49 -6.84
CA THR A 135 21.70 -6.95 -6.96
C THR A 135 22.49 -7.05 -5.67
N LYS A 136 23.82 -7.11 -5.79
CA LYS A 136 24.76 -7.04 -4.66
C LYS A 136 25.19 -5.61 -4.33
N ASP A 137 24.94 -4.66 -5.20
CA ASP A 137 25.24 -3.23 -4.97
C ASP A 137 24.07 -2.55 -4.26
N TYR A 138 24.21 -2.41 -2.94
CA TYR A 138 23.11 -2.01 -2.06
C TYR A 138 22.97 -0.50 -1.84
N ASN A 139 23.98 0.31 -2.19
CA ASN A 139 24.07 1.68 -1.68
C ASN A 139 23.01 2.64 -2.23
N LYS A 140 22.35 2.32 -3.37
CA LYS A 140 21.34 3.21 -3.97
C LYS A 140 20.12 2.49 -4.52
N VAL A 141 20.11 1.17 -4.53
CA VAL A 141 19.07 0.38 -5.21
C VAL A 141 17.68 0.55 -4.61
N PHE A 142 17.58 0.91 -3.34
CA PHE A 142 16.32 1.09 -2.62
C PHE A 142 15.84 2.53 -2.51
N GLU A 143 16.68 3.53 -2.84
CA GLU A 143 16.36 4.94 -2.63
C GLU A 143 15.06 5.36 -3.31
N GLY A 144 14.92 5.07 -4.61
CA GLY A 144 13.72 5.44 -5.37
C GLY A 144 12.44 4.78 -4.84
N ALA A 145 12.55 3.56 -4.33
CA ALA A 145 11.42 2.87 -3.70
C ALA A 145 11.05 3.49 -2.35
N ILE A 146 12.03 3.86 -1.52
CA ILE A 146 11.82 4.49 -0.22
C ILE A 146 11.13 5.85 -0.37
N TYR A 147 11.51 6.65 -1.38
CA TYR A 147 10.85 7.93 -1.65
C TYR A 147 9.45 7.80 -2.26
N THR A 148 9.10 6.62 -2.78
CA THR A 148 7.79 6.38 -3.40
C THR A 148 6.73 5.97 -2.37
N VAL A 149 7.12 5.27 -1.31
CA VAL A 149 6.24 4.71 -0.28
C VAL A 149 6.21 5.60 0.96
#